data_9e527857b3839e8af695d6b612ac1126
#
_entry.id   9e527857b3839e8af695d6b612ac1126
#
_cell.length_a   1.000
_cell.length_b   1.000
_cell.length_c   1.000
_cell.angle_alpha   90.00
_cell.angle_beta   90.00
_cell.angle_gamma   90.00
#
_symmetry.space_group_name_H-M   'P 1'
#
loop_
_entity.id
_entity.type
_entity.pdbx_description
1 polymer ?
#
loop_
_entity_poly.entity_id
_entity_poly.type
_entity_poly.pdbx_seq_one_letter_code
_entity_poly.pdbx_strand_id
1 'polypeptide(L)'
;MKSVTRTAPAKINLGLDVVGTRADGYHLLETVFQAVSIADTVTVSLVEQPGIALTCDHNAVPCSPKNIAWKAAQRFLEAAKITAGVQIHIAKRIPMEAGMGGGSTDGAAVLLALQELTQQALSKETLFSIAVSLGADVPFFLLGGTAYAAGIGEVLEPLPPFSAAHLVIAKGTAGVSTAAAYQAVSYTHLTLPTT
;
A
#
# COMPACT_ATOMS: atom_id res chain seq x y z
N MET A 1 -10.24 21.76 14.40
CA MET A 1 -9.36 20.75 13.78
C MET A 1 -10.23 19.85 12.93
N LYS A 2 -9.98 19.73 11.62
CA LYS A 2 -10.70 18.79 10.75
C LYS A 2 -9.95 17.47 10.73
N SER A 3 -10.66 16.36 10.87
CA SER A 3 -10.09 15.03 10.93
C SER A 3 -10.90 14.06 10.08
N VAL A 4 -10.22 13.11 9.43
CA VAL A 4 -10.81 12.02 8.66
C VAL A 4 -10.20 10.71 9.13
N THR A 5 -11.05 9.71 9.36
CA THR A 5 -10.64 8.34 9.69
C THR A 5 -10.98 7.42 8.53
N ARG A 6 -10.00 6.62 8.11
CA ARG A 6 -10.14 5.67 7.02
C ARG A 6 -9.77 4.26 7.44
N THR A 7 -10.53 3.31 6.95
CA THR A 7 -10.14 1.90 6.97
C THR A 7 -9.09 1.68 5.90
N ALA A 8 -7.99 1.03 6.27
CA ALA A 8 -6.87 0.69 5.41
C ALA A 8 -6.79 -0.85 5.26
N PRO A 9 -7.50 -1.45 4.29
CA PRO A 9 -7.60 -2.90 4.15
C PRO A 9 -6.27 -3.52 3.72
N ALA A 10 -6.01 -4.75 4.13
CA ALA A 10 -4.92 -5.54 3.61
C ALA A 10 -5.22 -6.07 2.20
N LYS A 11 -4.19 -6.60 1.53
CA LYS A 11 -4.33 -7.35 0.28
C LYS A 11 -3.77 -8.75 0.41
N ILE A 12 -4.23 -9.62 -0.46
CA ILE A 12 -3.60 -10.89 -0.80
C ILE A 12 -3.36 -10.95 -2.31
N ASN A 13 -2.52 -11.87 -2.73
CA ASN A 13 -2.37 -12.24 -4.13
C ASN A 13 -3.17 -13.54 -4.35
N LEU A 14 -4.19 -13.52 -5.20
CA LEU A 14 -4.95 -14.73 -5.58
C LEU A 14 -4.14 -15.64 -6.51
N GLY A 15 -3.23 -15.06 -7.28
CA GLY A 15 -2.21 -15.69 -8.06
C GLY A 15 -1.06 -14.71 -8.24
N LEU A 16 0.17 -15.20 -8.33
CA LEU A 16 1.35 -14.39 -8.58
C LEU A 16 2.32 -15.20 -9.42
N ASP A 17 2.72 -14.63 -10.54
CA ASP A 17 3.76 -15.17 -11.40
C ASP A 17 4.88 -14.13 -11.56
N VAL A 18 6.12 -14.60 -11.64
CA VAL A 18 7.29 -13.77 -11.90
C VAL A 18 7.69 -14.01 -13.36
N VAL A 19 7.33 -13.05 -14.22
CA VAL A 19 7.43 -13.20 -15.67
C VAL A 19 8.72 -12.66 -16.27
N GLY A 20 9.58 -12.06 -15.45
CA GLY A 20 10.86 -11.55 -15.92
C GLY A 20 11.58 -10.71 -14.86
N THR A 21 12.70 -10.11 -15.29
CA THR A 21 13.49 -9.19 -14.46
C THR A 21 13.84 -7.95 -15.29
N ARG A 22 13.65 -6.76 -14.73
CA ARG A 22 14.08 -5.49 -15.32
C ARG A 22 15.60 -5.32 -15.22
N ALA A 23 16.15 -4.44 -16.05
CA ALA A 23 17.57 -4.11 -16.04
C ALA A 23 18.07 -3.52 -14.70
N ASP A 24 17.16 -2.93 -13.91
CA ASP A 24 17.44 -2.39 -12.58
C ASP A 24 17.32 -3.43 -11.45
N GLY A 25 17.08 -4.71 -11.80
CA GLY A 25 16.99 -5.82 -10.86
C GLY A 25 15.62 -6.07 -10.25
N TYR A 26 14.60 -5.26 -10.58
CA TYR A 26 13.23 -5.52 -10.15
C TYR A 26 12.61 -6.67 -10.94
N HIS A 27 11.86 -7.53 -10.24
CA HIS A 27 11.11 -8.60 -10.88
C HIS A 27 9.85 -8.04 -11.55
N LEU A 28 9.60 -8.49 -12.78
CA LEU A 28 8.33 -8.26 -13.46
C LEU A 28 7.33 -9.31 -12.98
N LEU A 29 6.16 -8.85 -12.61
CA LEU A 29 5.10 -9.67 -12.01
C LEU A 29 3.84 -9.63 -12.86
N GLU A 30 3.10 -10.72 -12.80
CA GLU A 30 1.68 -10.77 -13.14
C GLU A 30 0.94 -11.34 -11.94
N THR A 31 -0.04 -10.60 -11.43
CA THR A 31 -0.74 -11.00 -10.21
C THR A 31 -2.19 -10.49 -10.20
N VAL A 32 -3.02 -11.14 -9.41
CA VAL A 32 -4.34 -10.62 -9.08
C VAL A 32 -4.33 -10.22 -7.61
N PHE A 33 -4.39 -8.93 -7.34
CA PHE A 33 -4.59 -8.39 -6.01
C PHE A 33 -6.05 -8.46 -5.60
N GLN A 34 -6.27 -8.84 -4.35
CA GLN A 34 -7.58 -8.83 -3.70
C GLN A 34 -7.49 -8.13 -2.36
N ALA A 35 -8.28 -7.08 -2.17
CA ALA A 35 -8.48 -6.48 -0.85
C ALA A 35 -9.26 -7.43 0.06
N VAL A 36 -8.86 -7.50 1.33
CA VAL A 36 -9.48 -8.37 2.33
C VAL A 36 -9.98 -7.57 3.54
N SER A 37 -10.82 -8.17 4.39
CA SER A 37 -11.46 -7.47 5.51
C SER A 37 -10.56 -7.15 6.69
N ILE A 38 -9.39 -7.81 6.81
CA ILE A 38 -8.40 -7.40 7.82
C ILE A 38 -7.87 -6.03 7.41
N ALA A 39 -7.94 -5.06 8.33
CA ALA A 39 -7.60 -3.67 8.01
C ALA A 39 -7.02 -2.93 9.21
N ASP A 40 -6.12 -2.01 8.95
CA ASP A 40 -5.72 -0.97 9.89
C ASP A 40 -6.73 0.18 9.89
N THR A 41 -6.65 1.03 10.89
CA THR A 41 -7.42 2.28 10.93
C THR A 41 -6.46 3.45 10.96
N VAL A 42 -6.61 4.36 10.01
CA VAL A 42 -5.74 5.54 9.88
C VAL A 42 -6.57 6.80 10.08
N THR A 43 -6.22 7.58 11.10
CA THR A 43 -6.82 8.88 11.38
C THR A 43 -5.85 9.99 11.01
N VAL A 44 -6.29 10.91 10.18
CA VAL A 44 -5.48 12.06 9.71
C VAL A 44 -6.19 13.35 10.09
N SER A 45 -5.43 14.29 10.64
CA SER A 45 -5.92 15.62 11.00
C SER A 45 -5.04 16.70 10.41
N LEU A 46 -5.62 17.77 9.90
CA LEU A 46 -4.91 18.99 9.55
C LEU A 46 -4.83 19.91 10.78
N VAL A 47 -3.63 20.44 11.02
CA VAL A 47 -3.31 21.37 12.11
C VAL A 47 -2.63 22.62 11.58
N GLU A 48 -2.74 23.74 12.31
CA GLU A 48 -2.15 25.01 11.88
C GLU A 48 -0.64 25.01 11.91
N GLN A 49 -0.06 24.38 12.95
CA GLN A 49 1.40 24.33 13.11
C GLN A 49 2.01 23.40 12.06
N PRO A 50 2.91 23.90 11.20
CA PRO A 50 3.57 23.09 10.19
C PRO A 50 4.34 21.90 10.77
N GLY A 51 4.38 20.81 10.04
CA GLY A 51 5.10 19.60 10.42
C GLY A 51 4.23 18.36 10.28
N ILE A 52 4.85 17.19 10.36
CA ILE A 52 4.16 15.90 10.30
C ILE A 52 4.46 15.14 11.58
N ALA A 53 3.42 14.80 12.33
CA ALA A 53 3.48 13.95 13.50
C ALA A 53 2.76 12.63 13.20
N LEU A 54 3.43 11.51 13.47
CA LEU A 54 2.88 10.17 13.31
C LEU A 54 2.95 9.41 14.62
N THR A 55 1.87 8.77 14.98
CA THR A 55 1.76 7.88 16.15
C THR A 55 1.16 6.54 15.71
N CYS A 56 1.51 5.47 16.42
CA CYS A 56 0.98 4.13 16.17
C CYS A 56 0.78 3.40 17.51
N ASP A 57 -0.26 2.57 17.60
CA ASP A 57 -0.52 1.72 18.76
C ASP A 57 0.40 0.48 18.81
N HIS A 58 1.25 0.26 17.80
CA HIS A 58 2.18 -0.85 17.71
C HIS A 58 3.63 -0.36 17.73
N ASN A 59 4.38 -0.73 18.75
CA ASN A 59 5.74 -0.21 19.04
C ASN A 59 6.79 -0.51 17.94
N ALA A 60 6.61 -1.57 17.14
CA ALA A 60 7.55 -1.91 16.07
C ALA A 60 7.35 -1.05 14.80
N VAL A 61 6.27 -0.27 14.70
CA VAL A 61 6.04 0.62 13.55
C VAL A 61 6.84 1.90 13.72
N PRO A 62 7.74 2.24 12.77
CA PRO A 62 8.52 3.46 12.88
C PRO A 62 7.62 4.71 12.73
N CYS A 63 7.58 5.55 13.76
CA CYS A 63 6.89 6.84 13.74
C CYS A 63 7.83 7.98 13.27
N SER A 64 8.42 7.83 12.08
CA SER A 64 9.48 8.71 11.55
C SER A 64 9.37 8.84 10.02
N PRO A 65 10.18 9.68 9.36
CA PRO A 65 10.24 9.80 7.90
C PRO A 65 10.53 8.49 7.13
N LYS A 66 10.89 7.40 7.82
CA LYS A 66 11.03 6.08 7.21
C LYS A 66 9.67 5.42 6.92
N ASN A 67 8.60 5.83 7.60
CA ASN A 67 7.26 5.28 7.43
C ASN A 67 6.62 5.80 6.12
N ILE A 68 5.94 4.90 5.38
CA ILE A 68 5.27 5.24 4.13
C ILE A 68 4.14 6.25 4.36
N ALA A 69 3.37 6.12 5.43
CA ALA A 69 2.31 7.05 5.79
C ALA A 69 2.84 8.48 6.05
N TRP A 70 4.00 8.60 6.71
CA TRP A 70 4.68 9.88 6.89
C TRP A 70 5.12 10.49 5.56
N LYS A 71 5.76 9.68 4.70
CA LYS A 71 6.18 10.12 3.34
C LYS A 71 4.99 10.49 2.47
N ALA A 72 3.87 9.78 2.59
CA ALA A 72 2.64 10.07 1.86
C ALA A 72 2.13 11.48 2.20
N ALA A 73 2.08 11.82 3.50
CA ALA A 73 1.69 13.16 3.93
C ALA A 73 2.66 14.22 3.42
N GLN A 74 3.96 14.00 3.52
CA GLN A 74 4.98 14.92 3.03
C GLN A 74 4.79 15.22 1.53
N ARG A 75 4.75 14.18 0.70
CA ARG A 75 4.63 14.34 -0.76
C ARG A 75 3.31 14.97 -1.18
N PHE A 76 2.23 14.65 -0.44
CA PHE A 76 0.94 15.28 -0.69
C PHE A 76 0.99 16.78 -0.42
N LEU A 77 1.49 17.21 0.75
CA LEU A 77 1.60 18.62 1.12
C LEU A 77 2.49 19.40 0.14
N GLU A 78 3.62 18.82 -0.25
CA GLU A 78 4.55 19.41 -1.23
C GLU A 78 3.85 19.62 -2.59
N ALA A 79 3.18 18.59 -3.12
CA ALA A 79 2.49 18.66 -4.40
C ALA A 79 1.29 19.62 -4.38
N ALA A 80 0.54 19.64 -3.28
CA ALA A 80 -0.60 20.55 -3.09
C ALA A 80 -0.19 21.97 -2.68
N LYS A 81 1.11 22.23 -2.40
CA LYS A 81 1.64 23.51 -1.90
C LYS A 81 0.94 23.99 -0.63
N ILE A 82 0.64 23.05 0.26
CA ILE A 82 -0.03 23.31 1.54
C ILE A 82 1.02 23.38 2.65
N THR A 83 0.98 24.47 3.43
CA THR A 83 1.90 24.70 4.56
C THR A 83 1.34 24.23 5.92
N ALA A 84 0.12 23.72 5.98
CA ALA A 84 -0.46 23.17 7.19
C ALA A 84 0.33 21.97 7.72
N GLY A 85 0.20 21.68 9.03
CA GLY A 85 0.70 20.46 9.61
C GLY A 85 -0.29 19.29 9.48
N VAL A 86 0.23 18.09 9.64
CA VAL A 86 -0.54 16.84 9.60
C VAL A 86 -0.24 16.00 10.83
N GLN A 87 -1.27 15.56 11.50
CA GLN A 87 -1.19 14.53 12.55
C GLN A 87 -1.80 13.24 12.01
N ILE A 88 -1.06 12.14 12.16
CA ILE A 88 -1.45 10.81 11.71
C ILE A 88 -1.46 9.88 12.91
N HIS A 89 -2.51 9.12 13.07
CA HIS A 89 -2.59 8.01 14.02
C HIS A 89 -2.96 6.72 13.30
N ILE A 90 -2.17 5.66 13.52
CA ILE A 90 -2.39 4.32 12.94
C ILE A 90 -2.73 3.35 14.07
N ALA A 91 -3.93 2.77 14.00
CA ALA A 91 -4.30 1.62 14.82
C ALA A 91 -4.04 0.35 13.99
N LYS A 92 -2.99 -0.39 14.35
CA LYS A 92 -2.43 -1.49 13.56
C LYS A 92 -3.14 -2.81 13.86
N ARG A 93 -3.62 -3.50 12.83
CA ARG A 93 -4.26 -4.83 12.90
C ARG A 93 -3.72 -5.79 11.85
N ILE A 94 -3.23 -5.27 10.72
CA ILE A 94 -2.59 -6.08 9.68
C ILE A 94 -1.26 -6.60 10.22
N PRO A 95 -1.01 -7.93 10.17
CA PRO A 95 0.26 -8.50 10.60
C PRO A 95 1.45 -7.88 9.85
N MET A 96 2.48 -7.50 10.58
CA MET A 96 3.70 -6.95 9.98
C MET A 96 4.50 -8.04 9.25
N GLU A 97 5.20 -7.65 8.19
CA GLU A 97 6.06 -8.55 7.39
C GLU A 97 5.33 -9.83 6.92
N ALA A 98 4.06 -9.69 6.56
CA ALA A 98 3.19 -10.77 6.10
C ALA A 98 2.91 -10.74 4.58
N GLY A 99 3.53 -9.84 3.81
CA GLY A 99 3.23 -9.66 2.39
C GLY A 99 1.84 -9.09 2.09
N MET A 100 1.14 -8.58 3.11
CA MET A 100 -0.25 -8.12 3.02
C MET A 100 -0.39 -6.62 2.73
N GLY A 101 0.69 -5.92 2.44
CA GLY A 101 0.68 -4.51 2.04
C GLY A 101 0.35 -3.51 3.16
N GLY A 102 0.51 -3.87 4.46
CA GLY A 102 0.08 -3.04 5.58
C GLY A 102 0.65 -1.62 5.57
N GLY A 103 1.95 -1.44 5.35
CA GLY A 103 2.52 -0.09 5.25
C GLY A 103 2.07 0.68 4.01
N SER A 104 1.83 -0.01 2.91
CA SER A 104 1.37 0.58 1.65
C SER A 104 -0.08 1.06 1.75
N THR A 105 -0.95 0.27 2.38
CA THR A 105 -2.35 0.67 2.61
C THR A 105 -2.45 1.84 3.59
N ASP A 106 -1.61 1.89 4.63
CA ASP A 106 -1.54 3.03 5.55
C ASP A 106 -1.18 4.32 4.79
N GLY A 107 -0.18 4.24 3.90
CA GLY A 107 0.22 5.36 3.04
C GLY A 107 -0.90 5.81 2.10
N ALA A 108 -1.58 4.88 1.45
CA ALA A 108 -2.72 5.17 0.58
C ALA A 108 -3.89 5.81 1.36
N ALA A 109 -4.17 5.30 2.57
CA ALA A 109 -5.21 5.86 3.45
C ALA A 109 -4.90 7.32 3.84
N VAL A 110 -3.62 7.65 4.09
CA VAL A 110 -3.19 9.04 4.34
C VAL A 110 -3.42 9.90 3.11
N LEU A 111 -3.05 9.44 1.90
CA LEU A 111 -3.27 10.19 0.65
C LEU A 111 -4.76 10.48 0.44
N LEU A 112 -5.63 9.47 0.61
CA LEU A 112 -7.07 9.60 0.45
C LEU A 112 -7.69 10.51 1.52
N ALA A 113 -7.22 10.43 2.77
CA ALA A 113 -7.71 11.28 3.86
C ALA A 113 -7.33 12.75 3.64
N LEU A 114 -6.09 13.02 3.19
CA LEU A 114 -5.64 14.37 2.86
C LEU A 114 -6.41 14.92 1.65
N GLN A 115 -6.66 14.11 0.64
CA GLN A 115 -7.46 14.49 -0.52
C GLN A 115 -8.87 14.94 -0.11
N GLU A 116 -9.51 14.23 0.84
CA GLU A 116 -10.81 14.61 1.41
C GLU A 116 -10.71 15.89 2.24
N LEU A 117 -9.75 15.97 3.17
CA LEU A 117 -9.56 17.12 4.06
C LEU A 117 -9.28 18.43 3.31
N THR A 118 -8.61 18.33 2.17
CA THR A 118 -8.24 19.47 1.32
C THR A 118 -9.20 19.70 0.15
N GLN A 119 -10.37 19.04 0.16
CA GLN A 119 -11.39 19.17 -0.90
C GLN A 119 -10.82 18.88 -2.30
N GLN A 120 -10.06 17.78 -2.42
CA GLN A 120 -9.46 17.31 -3.65
C GLN A 120 -8.44 18.29 -4.29
N ALA A 121 -7.48 18.74 -3.48
CA ALA A 121 -6.42 19.66 -3.91
C ALA A 121 -5.53 19.09 -5.05
N LEU A 122 -5.43 17.76 -5.20
CA LEU A 122 -4.65 17.11 -6.25
C LEU A 122 -5.53 16.42 -7.30
N SER A 123 -5.06 16.40 -8.56
CA SER A 123 -5.69 15.57 -9.59
C SER A 123 -5.46 14.07 -9.31
N LYS A 124 -6.29 13.22 -9.91
CA LYS A 124 -6.15 11.75 -9.77
C LYS A 124 -4.79 11.26 -10.26
N GLU A 125 -4.30 11.82 -11.36
CA GLU A 125 -3.01 11.49 -11.97
C GLU A 125 -1.84 11.85 -11.04
N THR A 126 -1.89 13.03 -10.42
CA THR A 126 -0.87 13.46 -9.45
C THR A 126 -0.88 12.56 -8.22
N LEU A 127 -2.07 12.26 -7.68
CA LEU A 127 -2.22 11.38 -6.52
C LEU A 127 -1.68 9.98 -6.81
N PHE A 128 -1.98 9.43 -8.00
CA PHE A 128 -1.48 8.14 -8.45
C PHE A 128 0.05 8.14 -8.61
N SER A 129 0.61 9.19 -9.21
CA SER A 129 2.07 9.36 -9.35
C SER A 129 2.78 9.38 -7.99
N ILE A 130 2.20 10.07 -7.01
CA ILE A 130 2.71 10.04 -5.63
C ILE A 130 2.66 8.60 -5.09
N ALA A 131 1.54 7.90 -5.25
CA ALA A 131 1.39 6.53 -4.76
C ALA A 131 2.44 5.59 -5.34
N VAL A 132 2.66 5.60 -6.66
CA VAL A 132 3.72 4.81 -7.34
C VAL A 132 5.09 5.10 -6.74
N SER A 133 5.38 6.36 -6.47
CA SER A 133 6.68 6.79 -5.92
C SER A 133 6.92 6.36 -4.47
N LEU A 134 5.85 5.99 -3.74
CA LEU A 134 5.92 5.51 -2.36
C LEU A 134 6.15 3.99 -2.28
N GLY A 135 5.69 3.25 -3.27
CA GLY A 135 5.86 1.80 -3.36
C GLY A 135 4.90 1.15 -4.35
N ALA A 136 5.27 0.01 -4.90
CA ALA A 136 4.54 -0.67 -5.97
C ALA A 136 3.10 -1.07 -5.59
N ASP A 137 2.86 -1.43 -4.32
CA ASP A 137 1.53 -1.82 -3.83
C ASP A 137 0.63 -0.61 -3.50
N VAL A 138 1.18 0.60 -3.31
CA VAL A 138 0.39 1.76 -2.85
C VAL A 138 -0.72 2.15 -3.84
N PRO A 139 -0.48 2.15 -5.16
CA PRO A 139 -1.52 2.46 -6.15
C PRO A 139 -2.75 1.54 -6.06
N PHE A 140 -2.56 0.25 -5.78
CA PHE A 140 -3.67 -0.69 -5.62
C PHE A 140 -4.63 -0.25 -4.49
N PHE A 141 -4.11 0.26 -3.39
CA PHE A 141 -4.94 0.70 -2.26
C PHE A 141 -5.67 2.03 -2.49
N LEU A 142 -5.30 2.80 -3.52
CA LEU A 142 -6.13 3.91 -4.01
C LEU A 142 -7.33 3.42 -4.80
N LEU A 143 -7.19 2.29 -5.50
CA LEU A 143 -8.22 1.66 -6.30
C LEU A 143 -9.15 0.78 -5.43
N GLY A 144 -8.55 -0.12 -4.65
CA GLY A 144 -9.25 -1.11 -3.83
C GLY A 144 -9.88 -2.25 -4.65
N GLY A 145 -10.64 -3.11 -3.98
CA GLY A 145 -11.38 -4.20 -4.61
C GLY A 145 -10.49 -5.33 -5.13
N THR A 146 -10.68 -5.72 -6.39
CA THR A 146 -9.92 -6.73 -7.12
C THR A 146 -9.27 -6.07 -8.33
N ALA A 147 -7.99 -6.32 -8.57
CA ALA A 147 -7.28 -5.81 -9.74
C ALA A 147 -6.24 -6.80 -10.26
N TYR A 148 -6.13 -6.92 -11.57
CA TYR A 148 -4.93 -7.46 -12.21
C TYR A 148 -3.82 -6.42 -12.11
N ALA A 149 -2.62 -6.88 -11.80
CA ALA A 149 -1.46 -6.03 -11.69
C ALA A 149 -0.29 -6.62 -12.49
N ALA A 150 0.39 -5.76 -13.24
CA ALA A 150 1.58 -6.08 -14.03
C ALA A 150 2.72 -5.10 -13.71
N GLY A 151 3.84 -5.25 -14.40
CA GLY A 151 5.05 -4.47 -14.13
C GLY A 151 5.73 -4.93 -12.85
N ILE A 152 6.00 -4.03 -11.91
CA ILE A 152 6.43 -4.38 -10.55
C ILE A 152 5.23 -4.39 -9.57
N GLY A 153 3.99 -4.30 -10.09
CA GLY A 153 2.72 -4.25 -9.36
C GLY A 153 1.97 -2.92 -9.50
N GLU A 154 2.50 -1.96 -10.28
CA GLU A 154 1.95 -0.62 -10.44
C GLU A 154 1.03 -0.45 -11.65
N VAL A 155 1.09 -1.35 -12.63
CA VAL A 155 0.19 -1.34 -13.79
C VAL A 155 -1.08 -2.07 -13.42
N LEU A 156 -2.15 -1.34 -13.14
CA LEU A 156 -3.37 -1.87 -12.55
C LEU A 156 -4.53 -1.83 -13.54
N GLU A 157 -5.22 -2.96 -13.65
CA GLU A 157 -6.49 -3.10 -14.35
C GLU A 157 -7.57 -3.57 -13.35
N PRO A 158 -8.62 -2.76 -13.09
CA PRO A 158 -9.72 -3.17 -12.21
C PRO A 158 -10.41 -4.41 -12.75
N LEU A 159 -10.66 -5.37 -11.88
CA LEU A 159 -11.43 -6.57 -12.20
C LEU A 159 -12.82 -6.51 -11.54
N PRO A 160 -13.80 -7.28 -12.05
CA PRO A 160 -15.08 -7.45 -11.39
C PRO A 160 -14.88 -7.86 -9.92
N PRO A 161 -15.78 -7.44 -9.01
CA PRO A 161 -15.68 -7.82 -7.61
C PRO A 161 -15.61 -9.33 -7.46
N PHE A 162 -14.65 -9.81 -6.69
CA PHE A 162 -14.59 -11.21 -6.32
C PHE A 162 -15.81 -11.57 -5.45
N SER A 163 -16.47 -12.69 -5.74
CA SER A 163 -17.61 -13.14 -4.93
C SER A 163 -17.18 -13.36 -3.49
N ALA A 164 -18.10 -13.09 -2.54
CA ALA A 164 -17.82 -13.24 -1.12
C ALA A 164 -17.25 -14.62 -0.80
N ALA A 165 -16.05 -14.64 -0.22
CA ALA A 165 -15.35 -15.84 0.22
C ALA A 165 -14.82 -15.66 1.64
N HIS A 166 -14.85 -16.73 2.42
CA HIS A 166 -14.22 -16.78 3.74
C HIS A 166 -12.78 -17.23 3.56
N LEU A 167 -11.84 -16.43 4.08
CA LEU A 167 -10.41 -16.69 3.98
C LEU A 167 -9.83 -16.92 5.37
N VAL A 168 -8.93 -17.88 5.48
CA VAL A 168 -8.11 -18.10 6.66
C VAL A 168 -6.67 -17.77 6.29
N ILE A 169 -6.08 -16.81 7.01
CA ILE A 169 -4.70 -16.37 6.80
C ILE A 169 -3.86 -16.89 7.97
N ALA A 170 -2.86 -17.72 7.67
CA ALA A 170 -1.90 -18.21 8.64
C ALA A 170 -0.53 -17.56 8.40
N LYS A 171 0.05 -16.96 9.44
CA LYS A 171 1.40 -16.38 9.42
C LYS A 171 2.23 -17.00 10.54
N GLY A 172 3.42 -17.49 10.20
CA GLY A 172 4.41 -17.92 11.18
C GLY A 172 4.95 -16.76 12.01
N THR A 173 5.70 -17.08 13.07
CA THR A 173 6.34 -16.07 13.95
C THR A 173 7.47 -15.29 13.24
N ALA A 174 8.17 -15.93 12.30
CA ALA A 174 9.22 -15.27 11.53
C ALA A 174 8.63 -14.34 10.48
N GLY A 175 9.18 -13.13 10.36
CA GLY A 175 8.93 -12.22 9.25
C GLY A 175 9.76 -12.62 8.04
N VAL A 176 9.22 -12.43 6.83
CA VAL A 176 9.97 -12.62 5.58
C VAL A 176 10.09 -11.27 4.88
N SER A 177 11.32 -10.83 4.65
CA SER A 177 11.58 -9.65 3.84
C SER A 177 11.19 -9.94 2.39
N THR A 178 10.40 -9.05 1.79
CA THR A 178 10.01 -9.15 0.37
C THR A 178 11.23 -9.27 -0.55
N ALA A 179 12.28 -8.50 -0.30
CA ALA A 179 13.52 -8.57 -1.08
C ALA A 179 14.18 -9.95 -0.98
N ALA A 180 14.30 -10.51 0.23
CA ALA A 180 14.87 -11.86 0.42
C ALA A 180 13.98 -12.95 -0.21
N ALA A 181 12.66 -12.79 -0.16
CA ALA A 181 11.75 -13.72 -0.82
C ALA A 181 11.95 -13.74 -2.33
N TYR A 182 12.02 -12.58 -2.98
CA TYR A 182 12.27 -12.51 -4.42
C TYR A 182 13.66 -12.98 -4.82
N GLN A 183 14.69 -12.75 -4.02
CA GLN A 183 16.05 -13.31 -4.26
C GLN A 183 16.08 -14.83 -4.20
N ALA A 184 15.20 -15.46 -3.41
CA ALA A 184 15.11 -16.89 -3.25
C ALA A 184 14.23 -17.58 -4.32
N VAL A 185 13.51 -16.81 -5.14
CA VAL A 185 12.69 -17.35 -6.23
C VAL A 185 13.61 -17.89 -7.32
N SER A 186 13.71 -19.20 -7.42
CA SER A 186 14.26 -19.85 -8.61
C SER A 186 13.15 -19.89 -9.65
N TYR A 187 13.40 -19.40 -10.85
CA TYR A 187 12.47 -19.47 -11.98
C TYR A 187 12.27 -20.94 -12.37
N THR A 188 11.30 -21.59 -11.79
CA THR A 188 10.76 -22.80 -12.35
C THR A 188 9.76 -22.38 -13.42
N HIS A 189 10.22 -22.25 -14.66
CA HIS A 189 9.32 -22.30 -15.78
C HIS A 189 8.58 -23.65 -15.69
N LEU A 190 7.29 -23.59 -15.43
CA LEU A 190 6.41 -24.70 -15.75
C LEU A 190 6.40 -24.81 -17.29
N THR A 191 7.41 -25.47 -17.85
CA THR A 191 7.30 -26.01 -19.20
C THR A 191 6.23 -27.07 -19.07
N LEU A 192 5.02 -26.77 -19.56
CA LEU A 192 4.03 -27.80 -19.80
C LEU A 192 4.71 -28.89 -20.65
N PRO A 193 4.68 -30.17 -20.25
CA PRO A 193 5.22 -31.22 -21.09
C PRO A 193 4.42 -31.18 -22.41
N THR A 194 5.09 -30.81 -23.50
CA THR A 194 4.56 -30.98 -24.84
C THR A 194 4.58 -32.47 -25.13
N THR A 195 3.42 -33.12 -24.96
CA THR A 195 3.14 -34.44 -25.55
C THR A 195 2.81 -34.30 -27.02
#